data_086cce20334379c9cfe1cbd7d947efda
#
_entry.id   086cce20334379c9cfe1cbd7d947efda
#
_cell.length_a   1.000
_cell.length_b   1.000
_cell.length_c   1.000
_cell.angle_alpha   90.00
_cell.angle_beta   90.00
_cell.angle_gamma   90.00
#
_symmetry.space_group_name_H-M   'P 1'
#
loop_
_entity.id
_entity.type
_entity.pdbx_description
1 polymer ?
#
loop_
_entity_poly.entity_id
_entity_poly.type
_entity_poly.pdbx_seq_one_letter_code
_entity_poly.pdbx_strand_id
1 'polypeptide(L)'
;HSTSRRQRQMCIRDSYDGCQMNLCINYGGRDEILHAVRRYAEAYKAGTAPELTEDVFSSYLYSAGIPDPDLIIRTSGEQRLSNFLPWQGAYSELYFTDVLWPDFTERDMDAALAEFQRRDRRFGGVK
;
A
#
# COMPACT_ATOMS: atom_id res chain seq x y z
N HIS A 1 -23.05 6.66 21.15
CA HIS A 1 -22.89 7.26 19.81
C HIS A 1 -22.23 6.24 18.91
N SER A 2 -23.05 5.55 18.11
CA SER A 2 -22.64 4.66 17.04
C SER A 2 -22.11 5.53 15.90
N THR A 3 -20.81 5.76 15.84
CA THR A 3 -20.17 6.24 14.62
C THR A 3 -20.11 5.07 13.66
N SER A 4 -21.02 5.05 12.70
CA SER A 4 -20.99 4.17 11.54
C SER A 4 -19.58 4.14 10.96
N ARG A 5 -18.90 3.01 11.10
CA ARG A 5 -17.64 2.72 10.40
C ARG A 5 -17.97 2.64 8.93
N ARG A 6 -17.89 3.77 8.24
CA ARG A 6 -17.93 3.76 6.78
C ARG A 6 -16.74 2.91 6.33
N GLN A 7 -17.05 1.79 5.70
CA GLN A 7 -16.06 0.95 5.05
C GLN A 7 -15.12 1.80 4.22
N ARG A 8 -13.84 1.74 4.52
CA ARG A 8 -12.77 2.35 3.76
C ARG A 8 -12.59 1.52 2.51
N GLN A 9 -13.28 1.89 1.45
CA GLN A 9 -13.22 1.16 0.20
C GLN A 9 -12.07 1.69 -0.65
N MET A 10 -11.22 0.79 -1.07
CA MET A 10 -10.41 0.95 -2.26
C MET A 10 -11.35 0.90 -3.46
N CYS A 11 -11.56 2.02 -4.15
CA CYS A 11 -12.36 2.04 -5.37
C CYS A 11 -11.49 1.55 -6.54
N ILE A 12 -11.78 0.33 -7.02
CA ILE A 12 -11.18 -0.23 -8.24
C ILE A 12 -12.05 0.23 -9.41
N ARG A 13 -11.46 0.76 -10.46
CA ARG A 13 -12.16 1.11 -11.69
C ARG A 13 -11.80 0.12 -12.79
N ASP A 14 -12.70 -0.82 -13.04
CA ASP A 14 -12.49 -2.02 -13.85
C ASP A 14 -12.71 -1.85 -15.36
N SER A 15 -12.65 -0.65 -15.93
CA SER A 15 -13.10 -0.44 -17.32
C SER A 15 -12.01 -0.35 -18.38
N TYR A 16 -10.73 -0.58 -18.04
CA TYR A 16 -9.61 -0.50 -18.99
C TYR A 16 -8.57 -1.59 -18.72
N ASP A 17 -8.14 -2.28 -19.76
CA ASP A 17 -7.18 -3.39 -19.71
C ASP A 17 -5.71 -2.95 -19.48
N GLY A 18 -5.44 -1.68 -19.23
CA GLY A 18 -4.08 -1.14 -19.21
C GLY A 18 -3.53 -0.78 -17.83
N CYS A 19 -4.27 -0.10 -16.98
CA CYS A 19 -3.79 0.39 -15.69
C CYS A 19 -4.89 0.34 -14.63
N GLN A 20 -4.58 -0.27 -13.50
CA GLN A 20 -5.48 -0.29 -12.34
C GLN A 20 -5.15 0.91 -11.45
N MET A 21 -6.12 1.78 -11.20
CA MET A 21 -6.01 2.90 -10.26
C MET A 21 -6.77 2.59 -8.98
N ASN A 22 -6.09 2.63 -7.84
CA ASN A 22 -6.66 2.43 -6.52
C ASN A 22 -6.62 3.74 -5.72
N LEU A 23 -7.78 4.22 -5.29
CA LEU A 23 -7.91 5.44 -4.49
C LEU A 23 -8.09 5.07 -3.01
N CYS A 24 -7.14 5.45 -2.17
CA CYS A 24 -7.17 5.22 -0.74
C CYS A 24 -7.79 6.43 -0.02
N ILE A 25 -9.11 6.39 0.21
CA ILE A 25 -9.83 7.46 0.90
C ILE A 25 -9.99 7.09 2.37
N ASN A 26 -9.53 7.97 3.27
CA ASN A 26 -9.56 7.73 4.73
C ASN A 26 -8.87 6.42 5.12
N TYR A 27 -7.76 6.10 4.47
CA TYR A 27 -6.95 4.92 4.71
C TYR A 27 -6.03 5.10 5.92
N GLY A 28 -5.77 4.01 6.64
CA GLY A 28 -4.76 3.95 7.69
C GLY A 28 -4.23 2.53 7.84
N GLY A 29 -2.94 2.33 7.58
CA GLY A 29 -2.34 0.99 7.53
C GLY A 29 -2.39 0.22 8.84
N ARG A 30 -2.27 0.89 10.01
CA ARG A 30 -2.46 0.21 11.31
C ARG A 30 -3.87 -0.34 11.48
N ASP A 31 -4.88 0.40 11.00
CA ASP A 31 -6.27 -0.07 11.05
C ASP A 31 -6.50 -1.23 10.08
N GLU A 32 -5.90 -1.17 8.90
CA GLU A 32 -5.92 -2.26 7.92
C GLU A 32 -5.31 -3.55 8.51
N ILE A 33 -4.15 -3.45 9.15
CA ILE A 33 -3.50 -4.59 9.82
C ILE A 33 -4.43 -5.16 10.90
N LEU A 34 -5.00 -4.33 11.75
CA LEU A 34 -5.95 -4.80 12.77
C LEU A 34 -7.21 -5.43 12.17
N HIS A 35 -7.67 -4.92 11.03
CA HIS A 35 -8.78 -5.52 10.28
C HIS A 35 -8.40 -6.92 9.78
N ALA A 36 -7.24 -7.07 9.15
CA ALA A 36 -6.75 -8.35 8.66
C ALA A 36 -6.60 -9.38 9.79
N VAL A 37 -6.01 -8.97 10.93
CA VAL A 37 -5.88 -9.83 12.12
C VAL A 37 -7.23 -10.31 12.61
N ARG A 38 -8.23 -9.43 12.71
CA ARG A 38 -9.58 -9.82 13.16
C ARG A 38 -10.20 -10.83 12.20
N ARG A 39 -10.13 -10.60 10.91
CA ARG A 39 -10.68 -11.51 9.91
C ARG A 39 -9.99 -12.88 9.93
N TYR A 40 -8.67 -12.88 10.04
CA TYR A 40 -7.92 -14.13 10.18
C TYR A 40 -8.33 -14.89 11.47
N ALA A 41 -8.42 -14.19 12.59
CA ALA A 41 -8.81 -14.80 13.86
C ALA A 41 -10.23 -15.40 13.80
N GLU A 42 -11.18 -14.75 13.13
CA GLU A 42 -12.52 -15.29 12.90
C GLU A 42 -12.48 -16.57 12.05
N ALA A 43 -11.71 -16.58 10.95
CA ALA A 43 -11.54 -17.76 10.12
C ALA A 43 -10.83 -18.88 10.86
N TYR A 44 -9.81 -18.58 11.68
CA TYR A 44 -9.12 -19.55 12.51
C TYR A 44 -10.06 -20.19 13.53
N LYS A 45 -10.85 -19.39 14.22
CA LYS A 45 -11.87 -19.86 15.18
C LYS A 45 -12.93 -20.74 14.52
N ALA A 46 -13.26 -20.47 13.26
CA ALA A 46 -14.18 -21.27 12.47
C ALA A 46 -13.55 -22.56 11.89
N GLY A 47 -12.24 -22.76 12.08
CA GLY A 47 -11.52 -23.91 11.52
C GLY A 47 -11.31 -23.84 10.00
N THR A 48 -11.42 -22.66 9.38
CA THR A 48 -11.30 -22.46 7.94
C THR A 48 -10.04 -21.72 7.52
N ALA A 49 -9.28 -21.18 8.48
CA ALA A 49 -8.05 -20.46 8.16
C ALA A 49 -6.92 -21.42 7.80
N PRO A 50 -6.16 -21.15 6.73
CA PRO A 50 -4.92 -21.86 6.47
C PRO A 50 -3.83 -21.50 7.48
N GLU A 51 -2.68 -22.17 7.42
CA GLU A 51 -1.51 -21.78 8.21
C GLU A 51 -1.12 -20.32 7.89
N LEU A 52 -0.82 -19.55 8.95
CA LEU A 52 -0.50 -18.14 8.81
C LEU A 52 0.90 -17.95 8.21
N THR A 53 0.93 -17.40 6.99
CA THR A 53 2.12 -16.95 6.28
C THR A 53 1.95 -15.48 5.88
N GLU A 54 3.00 -14.83 5.36
CA GLU A 54 2.91 -13.46 4.85
C GLU A 54 1.88 -13.35 3.72
N ASP A 55 1.84 -14.30 2.80
CA ASP A 55 0.88 -14.36 1.69
C ASP A 55 -0.55 -14.53 2.20
N VAL A 56 -0.74 -15.44 3.16
CA VAL A 56 -2.05 -15.65 3.78
C VAL A 56 -2.50 -14.38 4.50
N PHE A 57 -1.61 -13.75 5.28
CA PHE A 57 -1.95 -12.49 5.95
C PHE A 57 -2.30 -11.39 4.94
N SER A 58 -1.52 -11.24 3.88
CA SER A 58 -1.75 -10.25 2.82
C SER A 58 -3.11 -10.44 2.14
N SER A 59 -3.61 -11.69 2.05
CA SER A 59 -4.94 -11.98 1.49
C SER A 59 -6.11 -11.45 2.35
N TYR A 60 -5.87 -11.07 3.59
CA TYR A 60 -6.86 -10.47 4.49
C TYR A 60 -6.80 -8.94 4.53
N LEU A 61 -5.78 -8.31 3.93
CA LEU A 61 -5.66 -6.86 3.83
C LEU A 61 -6.70 -6.26 2.86
N TYR A 62 -6.89 -4.95 2.90
CA TYR A 62 -7.73 -4.23 1.92
C TYR A 62 -7.15 -4.31 0.51
N SER A 63 -5.82 -4.41 0.41
CA SER A 63 -5.06 -4.54 -0.84
C SER A 63 -4.97 -5.97 -1.37
N ALA A 64 -5.74 -6.92 -0.83
CA ALA A 64 -5.70 -8.32 -1.28
C ALA A 64 -5.84 -8.43 -2.80
N GLY A 65 -4.89 -9.14 -3.44
CA GLY A 65 -4.85 -9.28 -4.90
C GLY A 65 -4.18 -8.13 -5.66
N ILE A 66 -3.76 -7.07 -4.97
CA ILE A 66 -2.96 -5.99 -5.54
C ILE A 66 -1.50 -6.23 -5.17
N PRO A 67 -0.55 -6.20 -6.13
CA PRO A 67 0.87 -6.34 -5.82
C PRO A 67 1.36 -5.24 -4.86
N ASP A 68 2.36 -5.57 -4.06
CA ASP A 68 3.03 -4.57 -3.24
C ASP A 68 3.69 -3.49 -4.12
N PRO A 69 3.70 -2.22 -3.69
CA PRO A 69 4.26 -1.15 -4.49
C PRO A 69 5.78 -1.26 -4.58
N ASP A 70 6.32 -1.12 -5.77
CA ASP A 70 7.76 -1.03 -5.99
C ASP A 70 8.32 0.34 -5.58
N LEU A 71 7.53 1.40 -5.77
CA LEU A 71 7.90 2.78 -5.51
C LEU A 71 6.77 3.51 -4.78
N ILE A 72 7.12 4.21 -3.70
CA ILE A 72 6.23 5.14 -3.01
C ILE A 72 6.79 6.56 -3.18
N ILE A 73 6.01 7.42 -3.84
CA ILE A 73 6.35 8.83 -4.02
C ILE A 73 5.63 9.66 -2.96
N ARG A 74 6.38 10.40 -2.16
CA ARG A 74 5.85 11.35 -1.18
C ARG A 74 6.18 12.77 -1.60
N THR A 75 5.15 13.55 -1.83
CA THR A 75 5.23 14.98 -2.19
C THR A 75 5.25 15.88 -0.95
N SER A 76 5.37 17.19 -1.16
CA SER A 76 5.22 18.25 -0.14
C SER A 76 6.34 18.31 0.90
N GLY A 77 7.55 17.84 0.59
CA GLY A 77 8.72 17.92 1.48
C GLY A 77 8.66 17.03 2.72
N GLU A 78 7.65 16.17 2.81
CA GLU A 78 7.43 15.32 3.98
C GLU A 78 8.18 13.98 3.82
N GLN A 79 9.08 13.66 4.75
CA GLN A 79 9.92 12.48 4.71
C GLN A 79 9.42 11.39 5.67
N ARG A 80 8.15 11.04 5.58
CA ARG A 80 7.50 10.01 6.39
C ARG A 80 6.32 9.38 5.64
N LEU A 81 5.98 8.14 5.95
CA LEU A 81 4.86 7.44 5.33
C LEU A 81 3.50 7.81 5.94
N SER A 82 3.48 8.36 7.14
CA SER A 82 2.25 8.76 7.85
C SER A 82 1.18 7.65 7.86
N ASN A 83 1.59 6.44 8.20
CA ASN A 83 0.70 5.28 8.27
C ASN A 83 0.13 4.83 6.91
N PHE A 84 0.80 5.20 5.80
CA PHE A 84 0.43 4.76 4.46
C PHE A 84 1.18 3.48 4.10
N LEU A 85 0.46 2.41 3.83
CA LEU A 85 0.94 1.10 3.39
C LEU A 85 2.13 0.52 4.22
N PRO A 86 2.07 0.47 5.57
CA PRO A 86 3.20 0.03 6.38
C PRO A 86 3.57 -1.45 6.18
N TRP A 87 2.63 -2.29 5.79
CA TRP A 87 2.87 -3.69 5.44
C TRP A 87 3.37 -3.84 4.02
N GLN A 88 2.63 -3.34 3.06
CA GLN A 88 2.89 -3.49 1.64
C GLN A 88 4.14 -2.72 1.18
N GLY A 89 4.47 -1.63 1.86
CA GLY A 89 5.61 -0.77 1.55
C GLY A 89 6.94 -1.20 2.18
N ALA A 90 7.00 -2.38 2.82
CA ALA A 90 8.18 -2.84 3.56
C ALA A 90 9.44 -2.93 2.69
N TYR A 91 9.29 -3.24 1.41
CA TYR A 91 10.38 -3.34 0.43
C TYR A 91 10.29 -2.32 -0.69
N SER A 92 9.39 -1.34 -0.57
CA SER A 92 9.26 -0.25 -1.55
C SER A 92 10.45 0.69 -1.51
N GLU A 93 10.88 1.16 -2.66
CA GLU A 93 11.75 2.33 -2.74
C GLU A 93 10.94 3.59 -2.41
N LEU A 94 11.55 4.50 -1.65
CA LEU A 94 10.93 5.75 -1.26
C LEU A 94 11.53 6.92 -2.04
N TYR A 95 10.69 7.71 -2.66
CA TYR A 95 11.08 8.96 -3.33
C TYR A 95 10.36 10.13 -2.67
N PHE A 96 11.12 11.08 -2.14
CA PHE A 96 10.60 12.28 -1.50
C PHE A 96 10.88 13.49 -2.37
N THR A 97 9.89 14.37 -2.53
CA THR A 97 10.02 15.62 -3.27
C THR A 97 9.31 16.77 -2.56
N ASP A 98 9.88 17.97 -2.67
CA ASP A 98 9.31 19.19 -2.10
C ASP A 98 8.12 19.72 -2.92
N VAL A 99 7.93 19.22 -4.15
CA VAL A 99 6.82 19.61 -5.01
C VAL A 99 5.49 19.32 -4.32
N LEU A 100 4.59 20.29 -4.30
CA LEU A 100 3.24 20.10 -3.76
C LEU A 100 2.42 19.22 -4.72
N TRP A 101 1.51 18.43 -4.16
CA TRP A 101 0.69 17.53 -4.99
C TRP A 101 -0.04 18.21 -6.16
N PRO A 102 -0.63 19.42 -6.01
CA PRO A 102 -1.28 20.09 -7.14
C PRO A 102 -0.31 20.54 -8.25
N ASP A 103 0.97 20.70 -7.92
CA ASP A 103 2.02 21.16 -8.84
C ASP A 103 2.86 20.00 -9.41
N PHE A 104 2.56 18.76 -9.00
CA PHE A 104 3.28 17.56 -9.44
C PHE A 104 2.95 17.25 -10.90
N THR A 105 3.95 17.29 -11.76
CA THR A 105 3.84 17.15 -13.22
C THR A 105 4.39 15.82 -13.74
N GLU A 106 4.22 15.58 -15.04
CA GLU A 106 4.85 14.43 -15.73
C GLU A 106 6.38 14.44 -15.57
N ARG A 107 7.01 15.63 -15.58
CA ARG A 107 8.46 15.75 -15.39
C ARG A 107 8.91 15.29 -14.01
N ASP A 108 8.10 15.55 -13.00
CA ASP A 108 8.38 15.11 -11.62
C ASP A 108 8.22 13.60 -11.51
N MET A 109 7.25 13.03 -12.21
CA MET A 109 7.07 11.58 -12.31
C MET A 109 8.27 10.94 -13.02
N ASP A 110 8.70 11.49 -14.17
CA ASP A 110 9.86 11.01 -14.91
C ASP A 110 11.14 11.05 -14.05
N ALA A 111 11.31 12.11 -13.26
CA ALA A 111 12.44 12.24 -12.35
C ALA A 111 12.40 11.15 -11.24
N ALA A 112 11.24 10.87 -10.68
CA ALA A 112 11.06 9.81 -9.69
C ALA A 112 11.35 8.42 -10.27
N LEU A 113 10.87 8.15 -11.49
CA LEU A 113 11.11 6.88 -12.19
C LEU A 113 12.59 6.72 -12.59
N ALA A 114 13.24 7.78 -13.05
CA ALA A 114 14.67 7.75 -13.36
C ALA A 114 15.53 7.48 -12.11
N GLU A 115 15.16 8.08 -10.96
CA GLU A 115 15.82 7.81 -9.69
C GLU A 115 15.60 6.36 -9.25
N PHE A 116 14.38 5.85 -9.35
CA PHE A 116 14.05 4.47 -9.05
C PHE A 116 14.87 3.47 -9.89
N GLN A 117 15.01 3.72 -11.20
CA GLN A 117 15.78 2.86 -12.12
C GLN A 117 17.28 2.81 -11.78
N ARG A 118 17.82 3.86 -11.16
CA ARG A 118 19.24 3.90 -10.77
C ARG A 118 19.55 3.14 -9.49
N ARG A 119 18.52 2.75 -8.71
CA ARG A 119 18.69 2.08 -7.43
C ARG A 119 18.81 0.58 -7.60
N ASP A 120 19.82 -0.01 -6.92
CA ASP A 120 19.96 -1.45 -6.79
C ASP A 120 19.04 -1.98 -5.69
N ARG A 121 17.99 -2.69 -6.04
CA ARG A 121 17.07 -3.33 -5.08
C ARG A 121 17.70 -4.60 -4.51
N ARG A 122 18.02 -4.56 -3.22
CA ARG A 122 18.62 -5.67 -2.48
C ARG A 122 17.59 -6.29 -1.55
N PHE A 123 16.68 -7.11 -2.01
CA PHE A 123 15.64 -7.79 -1.21
C PHE A 123 16.20 -8.62 -0.03
N GLY A 124 16.89 -7.97 0.92
CA GLY A 124 17.48 -8.63 2.10
C GLY A 124 18.63 -9.60 1.81
N GLY A 125 19.06 -9.73 0.58
CA GLY A 125 20.19 -10.56 0.19
C GLY A 125 21.53 -9.87 0.51
N VAL A 126 22.21 -10.34 1.56
CA VAL A 126 23.63 -10.02 1.78
C VAL A 126 24.42 -10.80 0.75
N LYS A 127 25.13 -10.10 -0.18
CA LYS A 127 26.21 -10.69 -0.96
C LYS A 127 27.49 -10.70 -0.14
#